data_1f97149df34365332f63bcba964c3c60
#
_entry.id   1f97149df34365332f63bcba964c3c60
#
_cell.length_a   1.000
_cell.length_b   1.000
_cell.length_c   1.000
_cell.angle_alpha   90.00
_cell.angle_beta   90.00
_cell.angle_gamma   90.00
#
_symmetry.space_group_name_H-M   'P 1'
#
loop_
_entity.id
_entity.type
_entity.pdbx_description
1 polymer ?
#
loop_
_entity_poly.entity_id
_entity_poly.type
_entity_poly.pdbx_seq_one_letter_code
_entity_poly.pdbx_strand_id
1 'polypeptide(L)'
;MLFRSIAEEHAVALASGIAAGGGRPVYGVYSTFIQRCYDQLSQDLCINGNPAVITMFMGTVVGMNDVTHLGFFDIPLISNIPNMVYLAPTCSEEYFAMLEWAVRQTEYPVAIRVPGVAVVHRKEEFDTDYSELNRYKMTARGETVAILALGSFYDLGQALKNKLREESGVEATLINPRYITGLDEPMLEELKVGHRIVVTLEDGVLDGGFGEKIARYYGNSEMRSEERRVG
;
A
#
# COMPACT_ATOMS: atom_id res chain seq x y z
N MET A 1 27.44 -5.29 -26.70
CA MET A 1 27.67 -6.13 -25.51
C MET A 1 26.38 -6.09 -24.68
N LEU A 2 25.62 -7.19 -24.63
CA LEU A 2 24.42 -7.27 -23.78
C LEU A 2 24.90 -7.61 -22.38
N PHE A 3 24.88 -6.64 -21.46
CA PHE A 3 25.07 -6.93 -20.06
C PHE A 3 23.83 -7.67 -19.55
N ARG A 4 23.96 -8.92 -19.24
CA ARG A 4 23.00 -9.72 -18.50
C ARG A 4 23.44 -9.70 -17.03
N SER A 5 23.17 -8.61 -16.33
CA SER A 5 23.35 -8.58 -14.89
C SER A 5 22.06 -8.19 -14.22
N ILE A 6 21.78 -8.84 -13.12
CA ILE A 6 20.77 -8.43 -12.16
C ILE A 6 21.37 -7.20 -11.45
N ALA A 7 20.77 -6.03 -11.64
CA ALA A 7 21.35 -4.73 -11.24
C ALA A 7 20.28 -3.76 -10.74
N GLU A 8 19.38 -4.25 -9.89
CA GLU A 8 18.27 -3.46 -9.36
C GLU A 8 18.78 -2.27 -8.54
N GLU A 9 19.87 -2.43 -7.80
CA GLU A 9 20.51 -1.36 -7.04
C GLU A 9 20.95 -0.23 -7.96
N HIS A 10 21.59 -0.59 -9.08
CA HIS A 10 21.98 0.41 -10.10
C HIS A 10 20.77 1.07 -10.75
N ALA A 11 19.69 0.32 -10.99
CA ALA A 11 18.47 0.85 -11.60
C ALA A 11 17.79 1.89 -10.68
N VAL A 12 17.74 1.66 -9.37
CA VAL A 12 17.21 2.64 -8.40
C VAL A 12 18.11 3.88 -8.33
N ALA A 13 19.44 3.72 -8.24
CA ALA A 13 20.38 4.82 -8.24
C ALA A 13 20.30 5.64 -9.54
N LEU A 14 20.17 4.97 -10.69
CA LEU A 14 19.97 5.62 -12.00
C LEU A 14 18.66 6.40 -12.04
N ALA A 15 17.56 5.81 -11.57
CA ALA A 15 16.26 6.48 -11.49
C ALA A 15 16.36 7.74 -10.61
N SER A 16 17.03 7.64 -9.46
CA SER A 16 17.30 8.80 -8.60
C SER A 16 18.09 9.90 -9.34
N GLY A 17 19.16 9.56 -10.06
CA GLY A 17 19.94 10.51 -10.84
C GLY A 17 19.16 11.16 -11.98
N ILE A 18 18.30 10.39 -12.69
CA ILE A 18 17.42 10.94 -13.72
C ILE A 18 16.41 11.92 -13.12
N ALA A 19 15.81 11.59 -11.97
CA ALA A 19 14.88 12.46 -11.28
C ALA A 19 15.56 13.76 -10.80
N ALA A 20 16.76 13.66 -10.24
CA ALA A 20 17.57 14.81 -9.84
C ALA A 20 17.90 15.74 -11.03
N GLY A 21 18.05 15.18 -12.23
CA GLY A 21 18.20 15.92 -13.50
C GLY A 21 16.89 16.48 -14.08
N GLY A 22 15.75 16.37 -13.36
CA GLY A 22 14.44 16.86 -13.80
C GLY A 22 13.67 15.89 -14.71
N GLY A 23 14.16 14.66 -14.90
CA GLY A 23 13.45 13.61 -15.62
C GLY A 23 12.29 13.01 -14.78
N ARG A 24 11.50 12.14 -15.42
CA ARG A 24 10.37 11.43 -14.78
C ARG A 24 10.55 9.93 -14.94
N PRO A 25 11.48 9.32 -14.20
CA PRO A 25 11.75 7.90 -14.32
C PRO A 25 10.62 7.06 -13.69
N VAL A 26 10.28 5.97 -14.37
CA VAL A 26 9.43 4.91 -13.83
C VAL A 26 10.23 3.61 -13.92
N TYR A 27 10.49 2.98 -12.79
CA TYR A 27 11.20 1.70 -12.72
C TYR A 27 10.26 0.60 -12.26
N GLY A 28 10.10 -0.42 -13.13
CA GLY A 28 9.31 -1.62 -12.82
C GLY A 28 10.21 -2.76 -12.33
N VAL A 29 9.89 -3.32 -11.16
CA VAL A 29 10.68 -4.38 -10.53
C VAL A 29 9.78 -5.34 -9.77
N TYR A 30 10.19 -6.60 -9.62
CA TYR A 30 9.48 -7.53 -8.75
C TYR A 30 9.74 -7.21 -7.27
N SER A 31 8.70 -7.35 -6.47
CA SER A 31 8.71 -7.09 -5.03
C SER A 31 9.85 -7.85 -4.31
N THR A 32 10.12 -9.09 -4.70
CA THR A 32 11.24 -9.86 -4.14
C THR A 32 12.62 -9.26 -4.48
N PHE A 33 12.78 -8.62 -5.64
CA PHE A 33 14.08 -8.10 -6.08
C PHE A 33 14.38 -6.71 -5.55
N ILE A 34 13.35 -5.92 -5.25
CA ILE A 34 13.54 -4.61 -4.63
C ILE A 34 14.14 -4.70 -3.22
N GLN A 35 14.07 -5.86 -2.58
CA GLN A 35 14.62 -6.08 -1.23
C GLN A 35 16.12 -5.76 -1.14
N ARG A 36 16.89 -6.01 -2.20
CA ARG A 36 18.33 -5.71 -2.25
C ARG A 36 18.63 -4.21 -2.41
N CYS A 37 17.63 -3.40 -2.75
CA CYS A 37 17.77 -1.97 -3.03
C CYS A 37 17.45 -1.08 -1.84
N TYR A 38 17.36 -1.62 -0.63
CA TYR A 38 16.96 -0.84 0.55
C TYR A 38 17.85 0.39 0.76
N ASP A 39 19.15 0.24 0.61
CA ASP A 39 20.11 1.34 0.74
C ASP A 39 19.87 2.42 -0.32
N GLN A 40 19.74 2.04 -1.59
CA GLN A 40 19.49 2.98 -2.69
C GLN A 40 18.13 3.67 -2.56
N LEU A 41 17.10 2.94 -2.11
CA LEU A 41 15.78 3.53 -1.86
C LEU A 41 15.86 4.56 -0.72
N SER A 42 16.53 4.24 0.37
CA SER A 42 16.65 5.13 1.52
C SER A 42 17.62 6.28 1.29
N GLN A 43 18.84 6.01 0.82
CA GLN A 43 19.93 6.98 0.70
C GLN A 43 19.85 7.77 -0.61
N ASP A 44 19.82 7.08 -1.75
CA ASP A 44 19.89 7.76 -3.04
C ASP A 44 18.57 8.45 -3.41
N LEU A 45 17.44 7.81 -3.09
CA LEU A 45 16.13 8.27 -3.52
C LEU A 45 15.44 9.14 -2.46
N CYS A 46 15.20 8.60 -1.26
CA CYS A 46 14.32 9.24 -0.26
C CYS A 46 15.00 10.36 0.53
N ILE A 47 16.26 10.22 0.93
CA ILE A 47 16.99 11.29 1.62
C ILE A 47 17.17 12.50 0.70
N ASN A 48 17.42 12.26 -0.60
CA ASN A 48 17.56 13.33 -1.59
C ASN A 48 16.20 13.90 -2.06
N GLY A 49 15.08 13.24 -1.74
CA GLY A 49 13.74 13.68 -2.16
C GLY A 49 13.54 13.62 -3.68
N ASN A 50 14.23 12.74 -4.38
CA ASN A 50 14.17 12.66 -5.83
C ASN A 50 12.87 11.97 -6.29
N PRO A 51 12.00 12.63 -7.10
CA PRO A 51 10.67 12.15 -7.43
C PRO A 51 10.68 11.08 -8.53
N ALA A 52 11.25 9.91 -8.23
CA ALA A 52 11.17 8.74 -9.09
C ALA A 52 9.98 7.86 -8.70
N VAL A 53 9.44 7.10 -9.66
CA VAL A 53 8.33 6.15 -9.45
C VAL A 53 8.87 4.73 -9.53
N ILE A 54 8.61 3.93 -8.50
CA ILE A 54 8.97 2.51 -8.44
C ILE A 54 7.68 1.68 -8.44
N THR A 55 7.42 0.95 -9.52
CA THR A 55 6.27 0.01 -9.58
C THR A 55 6.74 -1.38 -9.17
N MET A 56 6.22 -1.88 -8.05
CA MET A 56 6.62 -3.16 -7.49
C MET A 56 5.59 -4.24 -7.82
N PHE A 57 5.95 -5.11 -8.76
CA PHE A 57 5.10 -6.21 -9.19
C PHE A 57 5.24 -7.44 -8.28
N MET A 58 4.23 -8.29 -8.27
CA MET A 58 4.16 -9.51 -7.46
C MET A 58 4.21 -9.24 -5.95
N GLY A 59 3.67 -8.11 -5.50
CA GLY A 59 3.47 -7.78 -4.10
C GLY A 59 2.26 -8.54 -3.52
N THR A 60 2.41 -9.83 -3.23
CA THR A 60 1.31 -10.69 -2.78
C THR A 60 1.82 -11.97 -2.14
N VAL A 61 1.02 -12.54 -1.23
CA VAL A 61 1.18 -13.92 -0.74
C VAL A 61 0.43 -14.93 -1.61
N VAL A 62 -0.48 -14.45 -2.46
CA VAL A 62 -1.35 -15.28 -3.31
C VAL A 62 -0.74 -15.45 -4.70
N GLY A 63 -0.81 -16.66 -5.27
CA GLY A 63 -0.37 -16.94 -6.64
C GLY A 63 1.14 -17.08 -6.82
N MET A 64 1.89 -17.16 -5.74
CA MET A 64 3.34 -17.43 -5.78
C MET A 64 3.59 -18.90 -6.05
N ASN A 65 4.29 -19.19 -7.15
CA ASN A 65 4.64 -20.57 -7.55
C ASN A 65 6.10 -20.93 -7.27
N ASP A 66 6.88 -20.03 -6.70
CA ASP A 66 8.32 -20.19 -6.50
C ASP A 66 8.73 -19.67 -5.13
N VAL A 67 9.45 -20.50 -4.38
CA VAL A 67 9.97 -20.16 -3.05
C VAL A 67 11.03 -19.04 -3.06
N THR A 68 11.54 -18.67 -4.22
CA THR A 68 12.56 -17.63 -4.39
C THR A 68 11.96 -16.27 -4.80
N HIS A 69 10.67 -16.21 -5.12
CA HIS A 69 9.98 -15.01 -5.59
C HIS A 69 8.86 -14.60 -4.64
N LEU A 70 9.18 -14.48 -3.35
CA LEU A 70 8.24 -14.13 -2.30
C LEU A 70 8.05 -12.62 -2.23
N GLY A 71 6.88 -12.12 -2.60
CA GLY A 71 6.57 -10.70 -2.73
C GLY A 71 5.77 -10.10 -1.55
N PHE A 72 5.91 -10.61 -0.33
CA PHE A 72 5.11 -10.18 0.81
C PHE A 72 5.90 -9.49 1.94
N PHE A 73 7.21 -9.31 1.78
CA PHE A 73 8.05 -8.56 2.71
C PHE A 73 8.14 -7.06 2.38
N ASP A 74 7.56 -6.64 1.29
CA ASP A 74 7.66 -5.29 0.76
C ASP A 74 7.01 -4.25 1.68
N ILE A 75 5.87 -4.58 2.29
CA ILE A 75 5.17 -3.65 3.20
C ILE A 75 6.07 -3.22 4.35
N PRO A 76 6.60 -4.10 5.21
CA PRO A 76 7.49 -3.69 6.28
C PRO A 76 8.82 -3.10 5.78
N LEU A 77 9.33 -3.59 4.64
CA LEU A 77 10.60 -3.11 4.09
C LEU A 77 10.52 -1.66 3.63
N ILE A 78 9.49 -1.31 2.88
CA ILE A 78 9.36 0.01 2.23
C ILE A 78 8.70 1.02 3.15
N SER A 79 7.70 0.60 3.94
CA SER A 79 6.90 1.52 4.75
C SER A 79 7.67 2.18 5.90
N ASN A 80 8.87 1.72 6.23
CA ASN A 80 9.72 2.33 7.24
C ASN A 80 10.74 3.35 6.67
N ILE A 81 10.83 3.49 5.34
CA ILE A 81 11.73 4.45 4.71
C ILE A 81 11.09 5.86 4.78
N PRO A 82 11.72 6.85 5.45
CA PRO A 82 11.20 8.20 5.51
C PRO A 82 11.06 8.83 4.11
N ASN A 83 10.06 9.68 3.94
CA ASN A 83 9.75 10.41 2.70
C ASN A 83 9.27 9.54 1.53
N MET A 84 9.22 8.22 1.66
CA MET A 84 8.64 7.36 0.64
C MET A 84 7.12 7.42 0.70
N VAL A 85 6.45 7.78 -0.39
CA VAL A 85 5.02 7.58 -0.57
C VAL A 85 4.80 6.19 -1.13
N TYR A 86 4.07 5.33 -0.40
CA TYR A 86 3.85 3.95 -0.81
C TYR A 86 2.36 3.68 -0.97
N LEU A 87 1.94 3.43 -2.21
CA LEU A 87 0.55 3.29 -2.63
C LEU A 87 0.18 1.82 -2.90
N ALA A 88 -1.07 1.45 -2.62
CA ALA A 88 -1.62 0.13 -2.89
C ALA A 88 -2.99 0.27 -3.58
N PRO A 89 -3.04 0.25 -4.92
CA PRO A 89 -4.29 0.30 -5.68
C PRO A 89 -5.10 -0.98 -5.51
N THR A 90 -6.43 -0.85 -5.60
CA THR A 90 -7.39 -1.96 -5.51
C THR A 90 -7.74 -2.58 -6.86
N CYS A 91 -7.45 -1.89 -7.96
CA CYS A 91 -7.73 -2.34 -9.33
C CYS A 91 -6.81 -1.63 -10.33
N SER A 92 -6.91 -2.01 -11.61
CA SER A 92 -6.09 -1.43 -12.68
C SER A 92 -6.36 0.06 -12.91
N GLU A 93 -7.60 0.50 -12.82
CA GLU A 93 -7.98 1.91 -13.04
C GLU A 93 -7.38 2.80 -11.94
N GLU A 94 -7.45 2.37 -10.67
CA GLU A 94 -6.81 3.08 -9.55
C GLU A 94 -5.28 3.06 -9.69
N TYR A 95 -4.69 1.94 -10.15
CA TYR A 95 -3.25 1.87 -10.42
C TYR A 95 -2.82 2.92 -11.46
N PHE A 96 -3.54 3.04 -12.57
CA PHE A 96 -3.19 4.03 -13.59
C PHE A 96 -3.41 5.47 -13.12
N ALA A 97 -4.44 5.73 -12.33
CA ALA A 97 -4.65 7.05 -11.71
C ALA A 97 -3.49 7.41 -10.75
N MET A 98 -3.08 6.48 -9.89
CA MET A 98 -1.94 6.65 -9.00
C MET A 98 -0.63 6.84 -9.77
N LEU A 99 -0.40 6.04 -10.82
CA LEU A 99 0.79 6.14 -11.65
C LEU A 99 0.87 7.49 -12.37
N GLU A 100 -0.24 7.95 -12.95
CA GLU A 100 -0.30 9.23 -13.65
C GLU A 100 -0.02 10.39 -12.69
N TRP A 101 -0.62 10.38 -11.49
CA TRP A 101 -0.29 11.35 -10.45
C TRP A 101 1.18 11.28 -10.04
N ALA A 102 1.69 10.09 -9.77
CA ALA A 102 3.07 9.88 -9.33
C ALA A 102 4.11 10.38 -10.35
N VAL A 103 3.82 10.24 -11.65
CA VAL A 103 4.70 10.75 -12.72
C VAL A 103 4.62 12.27 -12.85
N ARG A 104 3.45 12.87 -12.59
CA ARG A 104 3.26 14.33 -12.74
C ARG A 104 3.79 15.13 -11.57
N GLN A 105 3.67 14.64 -10.34
CA GLN A 105 4.15 15.33 -9.14
C GLN A 105 5.68 15.40 -9.11
N THR A 106 6.25 16.32 -8.32
CA THR A 106 7.68 16.62 -8.28
C THR A 106 8.28 16.63 -6.89
N GLU A 107 7.53 16.20 -5.90
CA GLU A 107 7.86 16.39 -4.49
C GLU A 107 8.36 15.12 -3.80
N TYR A 108 7.82 13.95 -4.21
CA TYR A 108 8.02 12.71 -3.47
C TYR A 108 8.54 11.58 -4.35
N PRO A 109 9.46 10.74 -3.84
CA PRO A 109 9.63 9.40 -4.35
C PRO A 109 8.37 8.57 -4.06
N VAL A 110 7.86 7.86 -5.08
CA VAL A 110 6.61 7.09 -4.99
C VAL A 110 6.86 5.63 -5.32
N ALA A 111 6.44 4.74 -4.45
CA ALA A 111 6.33 3.31 -4.72
C ALA A 111 4.86 2.94 -4.92
N ILE A 112 4.56 2.05 -5.87
CA ILE A 112 3.21 1.54 -6.12
C ILE A 112 3.26 0.02 -6.08
N ARG A 113 2.47 -0.58 -5.20
CA ARG A 113 2.38 -2.02 -5.01
C ARG A 113 1.40 -2.63 -6.00
N VAL A 114 1.86 -3.56 -6.82
CA VAL A 114 1.04 -4.28 -7.80
C VAL A 114 1.01 -5.76 -7.45
N PRO A 115 -0.17 -6.34 -7.15
CA PRO A 115 -0.26 -7.76 -6.81
C PRO A 115 0.04 -8.66 -8.03
N GLY A 116 0.44 -9.91 -7.77
CA GLY A 116 0.70 -10.92 -8.78
C GLY A 116 -0.52 -11.75 -9.17
N VAL A 117 -1.71 -11.34 -8.79
CA VAL A 117 -2.98 -12.02 -9.08
C VAL A 117 -3.63 -11.50 -10.36
N ALA A 118 -4.78 -12.07 -10.72
CA ALA A 118 -5.54 -11.61 -11.87
C ALA A 118 -5.86 -10.11 -11.77
N VAL A 119 -5.81 -9.42 -12.91
CA VAL A 119 -6.13 -8.00 -12.99
C VAL A 119 -7.60 -7.79 -12.68
N VAL A 120 -7.87 -6.95 -11.68
CA VAL A 120 -9.22 -6.52 -11.32
C VAL A 120 -9.54 -5.23 -12.04
N HIS A 121 -10.73 -5.16 -12.65
CA HIS A 121 -11.26 -3.97 -13.32
C HIS A 121 -12.48 -3.43 -12.59
N ARG A 122 -12.60 -2.10 -12.47
CA ARG A 122 -13.75 -1.42 -11.88
C ARG A 122 -14.20 -0.27 -12.77
N LYS A 123 -15.53 -0.03 -12.77
CA LYS A 123 -16.16 1.04 -13.59
C LYS A 123 -16.36 2.33 -12.81
N GLU A 124 -16.07 2.35 -11.54
CA GLU A 124 -16.18 3.54 -10.71
C GLU A 124 -15.10 4.57 -11.06
N GLU A 125 -15.37 5.83 -10.76
CA GLU A 125 -14.40 6.90 -10.92
C GLU A 125 -13.41 6.89 -9.74
N PHE A 126 -12.13 7.01 -10.07
CA PHE A 126 -11.05 7.10 -9.09
C PHE A 126 -10.55 8.54 -8.98
N ASP A 127 -10.03 8.88 -7.80
CA ASP A 127 -9.37 10.15 -7.59
C ASP A 127 -8.14 10.25 -8.52
N THR A 128 -7.89 11.43 -9.04
CA THR A 128 -6.74 11.72 -9.92
C THR A 128 -5.62 12.47 -9.22
N ASP A 129 -5.87 12.91 -7.99
CA ASP A 129 -4.92 13.60 -7.13
C ASP A 129 -4.73 12.85 -5.81
N TYR A 130 -3.48 12.55 -5.48
CA TYR A 130 -3.05 11.86 -4.27
C TYR A 130 -2.08 12.72 -3.44
N SER A 131 -2.11 14.04 -3.62
CA SER A 131 -1.24 14.99 -2.92
C SER A 131 -1.60 15.18 -1.44
N GLU A 132 -2.86 14.95 -1.06
CA GLU A 132 -3.24 14.80 0.34
C GLU A 132 -2.75 13.45 0.86
N LEU A 133 -1.48 13.40 1.25
CA LEU A 133 -0.83 12.15 1.65
C LEU A 133 -1.56 11.46 2.81
N ASN A 134 -1.58 10.13 2.75
CA ASN A 134 -2.14 9.23 3.76
C ASN A 134 -3.66 9.32 3.94
N ARG A 135 -4.38 10.00 3.06
CA ARG A 135 -5.85 10.07 3.12
C ARG A 135 -6.49 8.77 2.65
N TYR A 136 -7.29 8.18 3.53
CA TYR A 136 -8.07 6.99 3.23
C TYR A 136 -9.38 7.35 2.52
N LYS A 137 -9.96 6.40 1.79
CA LYS A 137 -11.25 6.56 1.12
C LYS A 137 -12.28 5.66 1.76
N MET A 138 -13.26 6.24 2.43
CA MET A 138 -14.43 5.51 2.91
C MET A 138 -15.34 5.23 1.71
N THR A 139 -15.52 3.96 1.36
CA THR A 139 -16.31 3.52 0.19
C THR A 139 -17.71 3.04 0.58
N ALA A 140 -17.90 2.67 1.84
CA ALA A 140 -19.22 2.41 2.42
C ALA A 140 -19.21 2.83 3.88
N ARG A 141 -20.29 3.47 4.32
CA ARG A 141 -20.49 3.87 5.71
C ARG A 141 -21.43 2.89 6.39
N GLY A 142 -21.05 2.46 7.57
CA GLY A 142 -21.84 1.61 8.46
C GLY A 142 -21.53 1.94 9.90
N GLU A 143 -21.87 1.03 10.80
CA GLU A 143 -21.70 1.18 12.25
C GLU A 143 -21.07 -0.09 12.85
N THR A 144 -20.59 0.02 14.07
CA THR A 144 -20.07 -1.10 14.88
C THR A 144 -18.77 -1.72 14.37
N VAL A 145 -18.65 -2.03 13.07
CA VAL A 145 -17.47 -2.68 12.46
C VAL A 145 -16.92 -1.79 11.34
N ALA A 146 -15.65 -1.45 11.41
CA ALA A 146 -14.90 -0.82 10.32
C ALA A 146 -13.90 -1.81 9.72
N ILE A 147 -13.87 -1.91 8.40
CA ILE A 147 -12.98 -2.80 7.65
C ILE A 147 -12.04 -1.92 6.83
N LEU A 148 -10.75 -1.94 7.16
CA LEU A 148 -9.69 -1.30 6.38
C LEU A 148 -9.05 -2.38 5.51
N ALA A 149 -9.37 -2.39 4.22
CA ALA A 149 -8.93 -3.42 3.28
C ALA A 149 -7.93 -2.84 2.28
N LEU A 150 -6.66 -3.23 2.41
CA LEU A 150 -5.54 -2.64 1.68
C LEU A 150 -5.33 -3.33 0.33
N GLY A 151 -5.30 -2.53 -0.74
CA GLY A 151 -4.88 -2.95 -2.07
C GLY A 151 -5.67 -4.16 -2.59
N SER A 152 -4.99 -5.25 -2.94
CA SER A 152 -5.58 -6.49 -3.47
C SER A 152 -6.61 -7.15 -2.54
N PHE A 153 -6.57 -6.87 -1.23
CA PHE A 153 -7.54 -7.41 -0.28
C PHE A 153 -8.83 -6.58 -0.15
N TYR A 154 -8.99 -5.53 -0.96
CA TYR A 154 -10.21 -4.74 -0.97
C TYR A 154 -11.46 -5.58 -1.33
N ASP A 155 -11.36 -6.50 -2.30
CA ASP A 155 -12.47 -7.40 -2.65
C ASP A 155 -12.84 -8.36 -1.52
N LEU A 156 -11.82 -8.83 -0.76
CA LEU A 156 -12.06 -9.61 0.45
C LEU A 156 -12.80 -8.78 1.52
N GLY A 157 -12.41 -7.52 1.69
CA GLY A 157 -13.09 -6.57 2.57
C GLY A 157 -14.55 -6.35 2.16
N GLN A 158 -14.82 -6.23 0.87
CA GLN A 158 -16.18 -6.09 0.34
C GLN A 158 -17.01 -7.36 0.55
N ALA A 159 -16.41 -8.53 0.34
CA ALA A 159 -17.05 -9.80 0.61
C ALA A 159 -17.37 -9.99 2.11
N LEU A 160 -16.44 -9.63 3.00
CA LEU A 160 -16.63 -9.65 4.45
C LEU A 160 -17.78 -8.72 4.87
N LYS A 161 -17.81 -7.47 4.36
CA LYS A 161 -18.90 -6.52 4.62
C LYS A 161 -20.25 -7.10 4.24
N ASN A 162 -20.36 -7.71 3.06
CA ASN A 162 -21.62 -8.31 2.58
C ASN A 162 -22.04 -9.50 3.47
N LYS A 163 -21.09 -10.35 3.86
CA LYS A 163 -21.35 -11.49 4.73
C LYS A 163 -21.81 -11.07 6.13
N LEU A 164 -21.22 -10.03 6.71
CA LEU A 164 -21.66 -9.46 7.99
C LEU A 164 -23.11 -8.97 7.92
N ARG A 165 -23.47 -8.31 6.83
CA ARG A 165 -24.86 -7.87 6.62
C ARG A 165 -25.82 -9.05 6.49
N GLU A 166 -25.47 -10.07 5.70
CA GLU A 166 -26.32 -11.24 5.43
C GLU A 166 -26.51 -12.14 6.66
N GLU A 167 -25.43 -12.40 7.41
CA GLU A 167 -25.47 -13.37 8.53
C GLU A 167 -25.81 -12.72 9.87
N SER A 168 -25.50 -11.45 10.06
CA SER A 168 -25.59 -10.78 11.36
C SER A 168 -26.38 -9.47 11.35
N GLY A 169 -26.84 -9.03 10.17
CA GLY A 169 -27.52 -7.74 10.01
C GLY A 169 -26.63 -6.52 10.29
N VAL A 170 -25.30 -6.68 10.32
CA VAL A 170 -24.35 -5.60 10.61
C VAL A 170 -23.97 -4.90 9.32
N GLU A 171 -24.29 -3.63 9.21
CA GLU A 171 -23.78 -2.76 8.15
C GLU A 171 -22.39 -2.24 8.56
N ALA A 172 -21.35 -2.81 7.98
CA ALA A 172 -19.97 -2.44 8.29
C ALA A 172 -19.49 -1.28 7.40
N THR A 173 -18.68 -0.40 7.96
CA THR A 173 -17.92 0.60 7.21
C THR A 173 -16.81 -0.10 6.42
N LEU A 174 -16.64 0.25 5.14
CA LEU A 174 -15.54 -0.22 4.29
C LEU A 174 -14.66 0.94 3.88
N ILE A 175 -13.36 0.77 4.06
CA ILE A 175 -12.34 1.79 3.80
C ILE A 175 -11.26 1.20 2.91
N ASN A 176 -10.90 1.94 1.85
CA ASN A 176 -9.70 1.74 1.07
C ASN A 176 -8.59 2.66 1.62
N PRO A 177 -7.56 2.13 2.28
CA PRO A 177 -6.47 2.95 2.81
C PRO A 177 -5.63 3.64 1.74
N ARG A 178 -5.48 3.06 0.57
CA ARG A 178 -4.69 3.57 -0.57
C ARG A 178 -3.19 3.72 -0.29
N TYR A 179 -2.81 4.14 0.91
CA TYR A 179 -1.44 4.37 1.34
C TYR A 179 -1.00 3.31 2.35
N ILE A 180 0.20 2.79 2.14
CA ILE A 180 0.86 1.87 3.08
C ILE A 180 1.70 2.68 4.09
N THR A 181 2.35 3.75 3.63
CA THR A 181 3.08 4.69 4.50
C THR A 181 2.14 5.70 5.16
N GLY A 182 2.45 6.07 6.40
CA GLY A 182 1.64 7.02 7.17
C GLY A 182 0.31 6.45 7.67
N LEU A 183 -0.52 7.31 8.23
CA LEU A 183 -1.85 7.00 8.76
C LEU A 183 -2.80 8.18 8.50
N ASP A 184 -4.05 7.90 8.20
CA ASP A 184 -5.12 8.90 8.22
C ASP A 184 -5.64 9.05 9.66
N GLU A 185 -4.89 9.78 10.49
CA GLU A 185 -5.27 9.97 11.89
C GLU A 185 -6.68 10.55 12.07
N PRO A 186 -7.13 11.57 11.29
CA PRO A 186 -8.51 12.04 11.37
C PRO A 186 -9.55 10.95 11.13
N MET A 187 -9.35 10.10 10.12
CA MET A 187 -10.23 8.96 9.86
C MET A 187 -10.20 7.95 11.00
N LEU A 188 -9.02 7.62 11.51
CA LEU A 188 -8.89 6.66 12.62
C LEU A 188 -9.54 7.19 13.90
N GLU A 189 -9.46 8.50 14.18
CA GLU A 189 -10.19 9.10 15.32
C GLU A 189 -11.72 9.07 15.11
N GLU A 190 -12.21 9.33 13.90
CA GLU A 190 -13.63 9.19 13.58
C GLU A 190 -14.13 7.76 13.85
N LEU A 191 -13.35 6.77 13.48
CA LEU A 191 -13.70 5.36 13.70
C LEU A 191 -13.83 4.99 15.19
N LYS A 192 -13.04 5.59 16.08
CA LYS A 192 -13.15 5.35 17.54
C LYS A 192 -14.51 5.71 18.10
N VAL A 193 -15.15 6.72 17.55
CA VAL A 193 -16.43 7.22 18.06
C VAL A 193 -17.60 6.32 17.63
N GLY A 194 -17.55 5.84 16.37
CA GLY A 194 -18.67 5.13 15.75
C GLY A 194 -18.55 3.60 15.72
N HIS A 195 -17.35 3.05 15.99
CA HIS A 195 -17.09 1.63 15.78
C HIS A 195 -16.51 0.96 17.04
N ARG A 196 -16.90 -0.28 17.28
CA ARG A 196 -16.41 -1.11 18.38
C ARG A 196 -15.28 -2.03 17.95
N ILE A 197 -15.23 -2.33 16.66
CA ILE A 197 -14.27 -3.27 16.07
C ILE A 197 -13.67 -2.61 14.82
N VAL A 198 -12.35 -2.62 14.73
CA VAL A 198 -11.60 -2.25 13.53
C VAL A 198 -10.88 -3.49 13.03
N VAL A 199 -11.15 -3.88 11.80
CA VAL A 199 -10.55 -5.03 11.11
C VAL A 199 -9.62 -4.50 10.04
N THR A 200 -8.40 -5.00 9.98
CA THR A 200 -7.45 -4.72 8.92
C THR A 200 -7.23 -5.97 8.06
N LEU A 201 -7.25 -5.78 6.75
CA LEU A 201 -6.98 -6.84 5.77
C LEU A 201 -5.82 -6.39 4.88
N GLU A 202 -4.76 -7.17 4.86
CA GLU A 202 -3.58 -6.91 4.04
C GLU A 202 -2.99 -8.20 3.46
N ASP A 203 -2.41 -8.09 2.28
CA ASP A 203 -1.74 -9.17 1.56
C ASP A 203 -0.23 -9.09 1.84
N GLY A 204 0.20 -9.54 3.01
CA GLY A 204 1.59 -9.39 3.46
C GLY A 204 1.87 -10.15 4.76
N VAL A 205 2.99 -9.84 5.40
CA VAL A 205 3.36 -10.39 6.71
C VAL A 205 2.75 -9.55 7.82
N LEU A 206 2.49 -10.17 8.97
CA LEU A 206 1.92 -9.49 10.14
C LEU A 206 2.94 -8.55 10.77
N ASP A 207 4.16 -9.03 10.99
CA ASP A 207 5.22 -8.28 11.68
C ASP A 207 5.68 -7.09 10.81
N GLY A 208 5.52 -5.87 11.30
CA GLY A 208 5.79 -4.65 10.57
C GLY A 208 4.76 -4.30 9.48
N GLY A 209 3.65 -5.06 9.39
CA GLY A 209 2.60 -4.87 8.41
C GLY A 209 1.73 -3.63 8.65
N PHE A 210 0.80 -3.41 7.73
CA PHE A 210 -0.14 -2.28 7.82
C PHE A 210 -1.07 -2.42 9.03
N GLY A 211 -1.59 -3.65 9.30
CA GLY A 211 -2.46 -3.92 10.43
C GLY A 211 -1.79 -3.66 11.78
N GLU A 212 -0.51 -4.05 11.92
CA GLU A 212 0.26 -3.75 13.13
C GLU A 212 0.42 -2.24 13.35
N LYS A 213 0.61 -1.46 12.29
CA LYS A 213 0.68 0.00 12.37
C LYS A 213 -0.63 0.61 12.89
N ILE A 214 -1.77 0.12 12.42
CA ILE A 214 -3.11 0.52 12.91
C ILE A 214 -3.30 0.09 14.37
N ALA A 215 -2.96 -1.16 14.71
CA ALA A 215 -3.05 -1.67 16.08
C ALA A 215 -2.19 -0.85 17.06
N ARG A 216 -0.97 -0.48 16.66
CA ARG A 216 -0.07 0.38 17.44
C ARG A 216 -0.67 1.78 17.65
N TYR A 217 -1.29 2.36 16.63
CA TYR A 217 -1.97 3.65 16.75
C TYR A 217 -3.06 3.59 17.83
N TYR A 218 -3.94 2.59 17.76
CA TYR A 218 -5.00 2.41 18.75
C TYR A 218 -4.49 1.96 20.12
N GLY A 219 -3.43 1.17 20.18
CA GLY A 219 -2.82 0.72 21.44
C GLY A 219 -2.17 1.85 22.23
N ASN A 220 -1.66 2.88 21.58
CA ASN A 220 -1.13 4.09 22.20
C ASN A 220 -2.22 5.09 22.61
N SER A 221 -3.43 4.93 22.10
CA SER A 221 -4.62 5.63 22.58
C SER A 221 -5.29 4.76 23.64
N GLU A 222 -5.95 5.31 24.62
CA GLU A 222 -6.58 4.59 25.76
C GLU A 222 -7.64 3.52 25.38
N MET A 223 -7.74 3.15 24.11
CA MET A 223 -8.58 2.04 23.63
C MET A 223 -7.87 0.69 23.78
N ARG A 224 -8.54 -0.29 24.37
CA ARG A 224 -8.08 -1.68 24.39
C ARG A 224 -8.11 -2.26 22.98
N SER A 225 -6.95 -2.55 22.43
CA SER A 225 -6.82 -3.35 21.20
C SER A 225 -6.80 -4.84 21.59
N GLU A 226 -7.76 -5.62 21.10
CA GLU A 226 -7.63 -7.08 21.06
C GLU A 226 -7.16 -7.46 19.66
N GLU A 227 -5.89 -7.80 19.55
CA GLU A 227 -5.33 -8.35 18.32
C GLU A 227 -5.65 -9.84 18.26
N ARG A 228 -6.50 -10.26 17.30
CA ARG A 228 -6.68 -11.68 16.97
C ARG A 228 -5.98 -11.96 15.64
N ARG A 229 -4.92 -12.75 15.73
CA ARG A 229 -4.22 -13.30 14.58
C ARG A 229 -5.00 -14.51 14.07
N VAL A 230 -5.42 -14.46 12.81
CA VAL A 230 -5.93 -15.63 12.10
C VAL A 230 -4.78 -16.08 11.20
N GLY A 231 -4.13 -17.17 11.58
CA GLY A 231 -3.07 -17.83 10.81
C GLY A 231 -3.65 -18.68 9.69
#